data_4baa85a7f6a9a041bc2df377cfc4b3fa
#
_entry.id   4baa85a7f6a9a041bc2df377cfc4b3fa
#
_cell.length_a   1.000
_cell.length_b   1.000
_cell.length_c   1.000
_cell.angle_alpha   90.00
_cell.angle_beta   90.00
_cell.angle_gamma   90.00
#
_symmetry.space_group_name_H-M   'P 1'
#
loop_
_entity.id
_entity.type
_entity.pdbx_description
1 polymer ?
#
loop_
_entity_poly.entity_id
_entity_poly.type
_entity_poly.pdbx_seq_one_letter_code
_entity_poly.pdbx_strand_id
1 'polypeptide(L)'
;MMPIRKSLTLSLMGPALVWAQDMPFEAPTLQPSQSDFGGVGLMQMPTGRMAPEGEFNFSVTGSNEYLFYNATIQVMPWAEATIRYTIVDGLPYCTDPRFCGDNEYTDKGIDFKFRLLEESQYVPEVSFGVRDFAGTGLFDSEYFAATKQYSNRSVGTLDLTLGIGWGSLGTRGNITNPVCKISDRFCSRPGDYQLTGGTTNTDRFFKGPAALFGGIEYQTLHEPLRLKIEYDSNDYSGDFPVTNGGVDMTPHTPWNFGVLYRLGMADFRLSYERGDTLVAGLTLNTNFNDMPSFWRDTPTPEVESNQP
;
A
#
# COMPACT_ATOMS: atom_id res chain seq x y z
N MET A 1 37.38 47.04 -16.56
CA MET A 1 35.95 46.93 -16.27
C MET A 1 35.57 45.45 -16.26
N MET A 2 35.48 44.89 -15.08
CA MET A 2 35.12 43.46 -14.87
C MET A 2 33.66 43.39 -14.36
N PRO A 3 32.78 42.55 -14.91
CA PRO A 3 31.44 42.42 -14.37
C PRO A 3 31.45 41.44 -13.21
N ILE A 4 30.93 41.90 -12.08
CA ILE A 4 30.68 41.14 -10.85
C ILE A 4 29.51 40.19 -11.09
N ARG A 5 29.77 38.89 -11.08
CA ARG A 5 28.73 37.85 -10.99
C ARG A 5 28.21 37.80 -9.54
N LYS A 6 26.98 38.21 -9.37
CA LYS A 6 26.24 37.97 -8.09
C LYS A 6 25.78 36.53 -8.10
N SER A 7 26.40 35.68 -7.28
CA SER A 7 25.88 34.37 -6.91
C SER A 7 24.71 34.56 -5.96
N LEU A 8 23.53 34.17 -6.39
CA LEU A 8 22.33 34.07 -5.54
C LEU A 8 22.37 32.69 -4.86
N THR A 9 22.94 32.64 -3.66
CA THR A 9 22.80 31.47 -2.77
C THR A 9 21.41 31.50 -2.13
N LEU A 10 20.52 30.65 -2.65
CA LEU A 10 19.20 30.41 -2.06
C LEU A 10 19.41 29.55 -0.82
N SER A 11 19.44 30.19 0.35
CA SER A 11 19.51 29.52 1.66
C SER A 11 18.11 29.02 2.02
N LEU A 12 17.82 27.76 1.67
CA LEU A 12 16.67 27.02 2.16
C LEU A 12 16.99 26.48 3.58
N MET A 13 17.15 27.38 4.53
CA MET A 13 17.02 27.04 5.95
C MET A 13 15.60 27.44 6.38
N GLY A 14 14.67 26.51 6.20
CA GLY A 14 13.41 26.55 6.92
C GLY A 14 13.70 26.36 8.43
N PRO A 15 12.97 27.03 9.32
CA PRO A 15 13.15 26.84 10.75
C PRO A 15 12.90 25.38 11.11
N ALA A 16 13.91 24.69 11.61
CA ALA A 16 13.76 23.42 12.31
C ALA A 16 12.81 23.70 13.47
N LEU A 17 11.58 23.25 13.36
CA LEU A 17 10.59 23.30 14.42
C LEU A 17 11.09 22.38 15.56
N VAL A 18 11.76 22.96 16.54
CA VAL A 18 11.99 22.35 17.84
C VAL A 18 10.62 22.30 18.55
N TRP A 19 9.92 21.18 18.37
CA TRP A 19 8.68 20.88 19.08
C TRP A 19 8.79 19.49 19.68
N ALA A 20 9.53 19.37 20.76
CA ALA A 20 9.42 18.23 21.64
C ALA A 20 9.80 18.68 23.05
N GLN A 21 8.83 19.08 23.82
CA GLN A 21 8.96 19.07 25.30
C GLN A 21 7.61 18.79 25.93
N ASP A 22 7.58 17.67 26.62
CA ASP A 22 6.77 17.21 27.74
C ASP A 22 5.51 18.00 28.13
N MET A 23 4.37 17.43 27.75
CA MET A 23 3.09 17.73 28.38
C MET A 23 2.17 16.49 28.38
N PRO A 24 1.23 16.35 29.33
CA PRO A 24 0.49 15.11 29.63
C PRO A 24 -0.64 14.74 28.66
N PHE A 25 -0.70 15.30 27.47
CA PHE A 25 -1.61 14.87 26.41
C PHE A 25 -0.78 14.44 25.23
N GLU A 26 -0.82 13.18 24.86
CA GLU A 26 -0.22 12.67 23.63
C GLU A 26 -1.04 13.12 22.42
N ALA A 27 -0.38 13.41 21.30
CA ALA A 27 -1.08 13.60 20.04
C ALA A 27 -1.74 12.26 19.64
N PRO A 28 -2.90 12.28 18.93
CA PRO A 28 -3.51 11.05 18.44
C PRO A 28 -2.50 10.22 17.65
N THR A 29 -2.31 8.95 18.05
CA THR A 29 -1.42 8.04 17.32
C THR A 29 -2.08 7.64 16.01
N LEU A 30 -1.35 7.78 14.91
CA LEU A 30 -1.82 7.31 13.62
C LEU A 30 -1.59 5.79 13.57
N GLN A 31 -2.67 5.03 13.69
CA GLN A 31 -2.60 3.58 13.52
C GLN A 31 -2.64 3.24 12.03
N PRO A 32 -1.86 2.24 11.57
CA PRO A 32 -1.86 1.84 10.17
C PRO A 32 -3.27 1.58 9.64
N SER A 33 -3.47 1.86 8.36
CA SER A 33 -4.71 1.62 7.63
C SER A 33 -4.43 0.97 6.29
N GLN A 34 -5.39 0.19 5.80
CA GLN A 34 -5.23 -0.58 4.59
C GLN A 34 -5.41 0.27 3.32
N SER A 35 -4.68 -0.09 2.26
CA SER A 35 -4.91 0.39 0.90
C SER A 35 -6.07 -0.37 0.23
N ASP A 36 -6.42 -0.01 -1.00
CA ASP A 36 -7.45 -0.71 -1.78
C ASP A 36 -6.99 -2.11 -2.20
N PHE A 37 -5.69 -2.30 -2.34
CA PHE A 37 -5.07 -3.60 -2.63
C PHE A 37 -4.90 -4.50 -1.40
N GLY A 38 -5.36 -4.06 -0.21
CA GLY A 38 -4.93 -4.64 1.05
C GLY A 38 -3.49 -4.25 1.39
N GLY A 39 -3.01 -4.66 2.55
CA GLY A 39 -1.71 -4.18 3.05
C GLY A 39 -1.75 -2.71 3.49
N VAL A 40 -0.86 -2.34 4.40
CA VAL A 40 -0.82 -0.98 4.92
C VAL A 40 -0.39 0.01 3.84
N GLY A 41 -1.26 1.01 3.57
CA GLY A 41 -1.04 1.97 2.50
C GLY A 41 -1.97 3.18 2.54
N LEU A 42 -1.83 4.05 1.53
CA LEU A 42 -2.74 5.16 1.29
C LEU A 42 -4.06 4.66 0.66
N MET A 43 -4.30 4.97 -0.60
CA MET A 43 -5.41 4.44 -1.41
C MET A 43 -4.86 3.39 -2.38
N GLN A 44 -4.25 3.80 -3.46
CA GLN A 44 -3.58 2.92 -4.43
C GLN A 44 -2.12 2.64 -4.06
N MET A 45 -1.44 3.60 -3.42
CA MET A 45 0.00 3.56 -3.15
C MET A 45 0.32 2.96 -1.77
N PRO A 46 1.37 2.11 -1.69
CA PRO A 46 1.85 1.58 -0.44
C PRO A 46 2.59 2.64 0.39
N THR A 47 2.69 2.40 1.70
CA THR A 47 3.51 3.20 2.62
C THR A 47 4.65 2.39 3.20
N GLY A 48 5.59 3.05 3.88
CA GLY A 48 6.63 2.39 4.66
C GLY A 48 6.11 1.72 5.93
N ARG A 49 4.89 2.04 6.36
CA ARG A 49 4.31 1.58 7.62
C ARG A 49 4.00 0.09 7.64
N MET A 50 4.15 -0.51 8.83
CA MET A 50 3.72 -1.86 9.15
C MET A 50 2.62 -1.82 10.20
N ALA A 51 1.73 -2.81 10.17
CA ALA A 51 0.76 -3.02 11.24
C ALA A 51 1.43 -3.67 12.48
N PRO A 52 0.78 -3.66 13.65
CA PRO A 52 1.22 -4.46 14.79
C PRO A 52 1.26 -5.96 14.46
N GLU A 53 2.25 -6.67 15.02
CA GLU A 53 2.35 -8.13 14.85
C GLU A 53 1.06 -8.83 15.28
N GLY A 54 0.63 -9.81 14.47
CA GLY A 54 -0.60 -10.55 14.68
C GLY A 54 -1.87 -9.84 14.19
N GLU A 55 -1.75 -8.61 13.67
CA GLU A 55 -2.90 -7.92 13.07
C GLU A 55 -3.35 -8.62 11.80
N PHE A 56 -4.64 -8.92 11.73
CA PHE A 56 -5.31 -9.50 10.59
C PHE A 56 -6.41 -8.55 10.12
N ASN A 57 -6.42 -8.29 8.84
CA ASN A 57 -7.39 -7.42 8.19
C ASN A 57 -8.09 -8.17 7.06
N PHE A 58 -9.41 -8.04 7.02
CA PHE A 58 -10.20 -8.43 5.86
C PHE A 58 -10.84 -7.19 5.26
N SER A 59 -10.63 -6.95 3.97
CA SER A 59 -11.20 -5.78 3.30
C SER A 59 -11.94 -6.12 2.01
N VAL A 60 -12.96 -5.31 1.74
CA VAL A 60 -13.66 -5.28 0.46
C VAL A 60 -13.61 -3.85 -0.05
N THR A 61 -13.15 -3.66 -1.28
CA THR A 61 -13.05 -2.34 -1.92
C THR A 61 -13.58 -2.43 -3.34
N GLY A 62 -14.46 -1.50 -3.70
CA GLY A 62 -15.08 -1.45 -5.02
C GLY A 62 -14.89 -0.12 -5.72
N SER A 63 -14.57 -0.17 -7.00
CA SER A 63 -14.61 0.93 -7.96
C SER A 63 -15.57 0.59 -9.11
N ASN A 64 -15.52 1.37 -10.19
CA ASN A 64 -16.31 1.08 -11.40
C ASN A 64 -15.76 -0.14 -12.16
N GLU A 65 -14.44 -0.42 -12.05
CA GLU A 65 -13.75 -1.42 -12.85
C GLU A 65 -13.33 -2.65 -12.06
N TYR A 66 -13.20 -2.50 -10.74
CA TYR A 66 -12.66 -3.55 -9.89
C TYR A 66 -13.44 -3.73 -8.59
N LEU A 67 -13.57 -4.98 -8.17
CA LEU A 67 -13.98 -5.34 -6.83
C LEU A 67 -12.89 -6.21 -6.19
N PHE A 68 -12.25 -5.68 -5.16
CA PHE A 68 -11.16 -6.34 -4.43
C PHE A 68 -11.67 -6.96 -3.14
N TYR A 69 -11.27 -8.20 -2.89
CA TYR A 69 -11.36 -8.86 -1.59
C TYR A 69 -9.95 -9.17 -1.12
N ASN A 70 -9.56 -8.61 0.03
CA ASN A 70 -8.20 -8.77 0.53
C ASN A 70 -8.22 -9.38 1.93
N ALA A 71 -7.27 -10.26 2.20
CA ALA A 71 -6.94 -10.75 3.52
C ALA A 71 -5.47 -10.47 3.79
N THR A 72 -5.17 -9.62 4.76
CA THR A 72 -3.81 -9.20 5.12
C THR A 72 -3.48 -9.62 6.52
N ILE A 73 -2.27 -10.12 6.72
CA ILE A 73 -1.74 -10.48 8.04
C ILE A 73 -0.35 -9.89 8.24
N GLN A 74 -0.15 -9.27 9.40
CA GLN A 74 1.18 -8.91 9.89
C GLN A 74 1.79 -10.12 10.57
N VAL A 75 2.59 -10.88 9.84
CA VAL A 75 3.14 -12.19 10.30
C VAL A 75 4.24 -11.98 11.34
N MET A 76 5.06 -10.95 11.15
CA MET A 76 6.17 -10.56 12.01
C MET A 76 6.19 -9.03 12.10
N PRO A 77 6.86 -8.42 13.08
CA PRO A 77 6.95 -6.95 13.16
C PRO A 77 7.51 -6.28 11.90
N TRP A 78 8.18 -7.04 11.04
CA TRP A 78 8.85 -6.59 9.82
C TRP A 78 8.32 -7.25 8.53
N ALA A 79 7.30 -8.13 8.61
CA ALA A 79 6.79 -8.88 7.45
C ALA A 79 5.26 -8.90 7.41
N GLU A 80 4.71 -8.37 6.33
CA GLU A 80 3.28 -8.37 6.00
C GLU A 80 3.04 -9.23 4.77
N ALA A 81 1.93 -9.99 4.76
CA ALA A 81 1.47 -10.75 3.62
C ALA A 81 0.00 -10.45 3.33
N THR A 82 -0.35 -10.30 2.06
CA THR A 82 -1.72 -10.06 1.60
C THR A 82 -2.09 -11.09 0.54
N ILE A 83 -3.28 -11.67 0.67
CA ILE A 83 -3.93 -12.44 -0.39
C ILE A 83 -5.05 -11.56 -0.95
N ARG A 84 -5.05 -11.38 -2.26
CA ARG A 84 -6.04 -10.60 -2.97
C ARG A 84 -6.82 -11.48 -3.95
N TYR A 85 -8.13 -11.28 -3.98
CA TYR A 85 -9.03 -11.78 -5.01
C TYR A 85 -9.70 -10.59 -5.67
N THR A 86 -9.50 -10.44 -6.96
CA THR A 86 -10.02 -9.32 -7.75
C THR A 86 -11.06 -9.81 -8.74
N ILE A 87 -12.17 -9.14 -8.83
CA ILE A 87 -13.15 -9.27 -9.91
C ILE A 87 -12.99 -8.05 -10.80
N VAL A 88 -12.90 -8.27 -12.12
CA VAL A 88 -12.84 -7.21 -13.12
C VAL A 88 -14.24 -7.05 -13.71
N ASP A 89 -14.91 -5.96 -13.33
CA ASP A 89 -16.31 -5.71 -13.66
C ASP A 89 -16.52 -5.56 -15.18
N GLY A 90 -17.58 -6.16 -15.68
CA GLY A 90 -17.98 -6.07 -17.08
C GLY A 90 -17.10 -6.82 -18.07
N LEU A 91 -16.07 -7.54 -17.64
CA LEU A 91 -15.21 -8.35 -18.50
C LEU A 91 -15.51 -9.85 -18.34
N PRO A 92 -15.97 -10.56 -19.39
CA PRO A 92 -16.26 -11.98 -19.29
C PRO A 92 -14.97 -12.80 -19.08
N TYR A 93 -15.08 -13.86 -18.29
CA TYR A 93 -13.97 -14.77 -18.01
C TYR A 93 -13.44 -15.45 -19.28
N CYS A 94 -14.30 -15.73 -20.26
CA CYS A 94 -13.92 -16.27 -21.56
C CYS A 94 -14.90 -15.86 -22.65
N THR A 95 -14.54 -16.11 -23.91
CA THR A 95 -15.30 -15.69 -25.11
C THR A 95 -16.49 -16.59 -25.43
N ASP A 96 -16.59 -17.80 -24.87
CA ASP A 96 -17.73 -18.71 -25.10
C ASP A 96 -18.62 -18.79 -23.84
N PRO A 97 -19.80 -18.11 -23.85
CA PRO A 97 -20.74 -18.12 -22.74
C PRO A 97 -21.27 -19.51 -22.35
N ARG A 98 -21.23 -20.46 -23.28
CA ARG A 98 -21.66 -21.86 -23.01
C ARG A 98 -20.68 -22.57 -22.08
N PHE A 99 -19.44 -22.11 -22.02
CA PHE A 99 -18.38 -22.70 -21.22
C PHE A 99 -18.17 -21.97 -19.87
N CYS A 100 -18.16 -20.63 -19.87
CA CYS A 100 -17.94 -19.83 -18.69
C CYS A 100 -19.21 -19.18 -18.12
N GLY A 101 -20.38 -19.30 -18.79
CA GLY A 101 -21.61 -18.61 -18.37
C GLY A 101 -21.41 -17.09 -18.36
N ASP A 102 -22.02 -16.44 -17.38
CA ASP A 102 -21.93 -15.00 -17.17
C ASP A 102 -20.83 -14.63 -16.13
N ASN A 103 -19.82 -15.48 -15.95
CA ASN A 103 -18.76 -15.22 -15.00
C ASN A 103 -17.82 -14.11 -15.50
N GLU A 104 -17.54 -13.17 -14.62
CA GLU A 104 -16.57 -12.11 -14.84
C GLU A 104 -15.13 -12.61 -14.69
N TYR A 105 -14.20 -11.87 -15.27
CA TYR A 105 -12.77 -12.16 -15.15
C TYR A 105 -12.32 -11.97 -13.71
N THR A 106 -11.55 -12.92 -13.20
CA THR A 106 -11.04 -12.90 -11.84
C THR A 106 -9.54 -13.09 -11.77
N ASP A 107 -8.90 -12.36 -10.87
CA ASP A 107 -7.48 -12.41 -10.59
C ASP A 107 -7.22 -12.81 -9.14
N LYS A 108 -6.09 -13.49 -8.91
CA LYS A 108 -5.61 -13.88 -7.59
C LYS A 108 -4.17 -13.43 -7.44
N GLY A 109 -3.91 -12.56 -6.47
CA GLY A 109 -2.59 -12.05 -6.16
C GLY A 109 -2.15 -12.40 -4.73
N ILE A 110 -0.85 -12.55 -4.57
CA ILE A 110 -0.19 -12.63 -3.26
C ILE A 110 0.86 -11.54 -3.20
N ASP A 111 0.74 -10.67 -2.21
CA ASP A 111 1.64 -9.54 -2.01
C ASP A 111 2.46 -9.76 -0.73
N PHE A 112 3.70 -9.28 -0.75
CA PHE A 112 4.58 -9.26 0.43
C PHE A 112 5.15 -7.88 0.63
N LYS A 113 5.28 -7.47 1.91
CA LYS A 113 5.98 -6.25 2.28
C LYS A 113 6.90 -6.52 3.46
N PHE A 114 8.11 -5.98 3.42
CA PHE A 114 9.14 -6.17 4.41
C PHE A 114 9.68 -4.82 4.87
N ARG A 115 9.69 -4.57 6.17
CA ARG A 115 10.33 -3.40 6.77
C ARG A 115 11.85 -3.59 6.73
N LEU A 116 12.53 -2.64 6.10
CA LEU A 116 13.99 -2.60 6.00
C LEU A 116 14.61 -1.73 7.09
N LEU A 117 13.96 -0.61 7.41
CA LEU A 117 14.40 0.33 8.45
C LEU A 117 13.21 0.72 9.30
N GLU A 118 13.39 0.72 10.61
CA GLU A 118 12.41 1.24 11.56
C GLU A 118 12.53 2.76 11.69
N GLU A 119 11.40 3.42 11.89
CA GLU A 119 11.40 4.86 12.10
C GLU A 119 12.17 5.25 13.36
N SER A 120 13.00 6.26 13.23
CA SER A 120 13.67 6.91 14.35
C SER A 120 13.48 8.43 14.27
N GLN A 121 14.06 9.17 15.18
CA GLN A 121 13.96 10.64 15.16
C GLN A 121 14.30 11.27 13.80
N TYR A 122 15.32 10.75 13.10
CA TYR A 122 15.82 11.31 11.84
C TYR A 122 15.63 10.42 10.63
N VAL A 123 15.37 9.13 10.84
CA VAL A 123 15.24 8.14 9.76
C VAL A 123 13.78 7.80 9.58
N PRO A 124 13.22 7.82 8.35
CA PRO A 124 11.87 7.33 8.10
C PRO A 124 11.80 5.80 8.25
N GLU A 125 10.61 5.28 8.48
CA GLU A 125 10.37 3.85 8.27
C GLU A 125 10.47 3.54 6.78
N VAL A 126 11.26 2.52 6.42
CA VAL A 126 11.47 2.13 5.01
C VAL A 126 11.04 0.69 4.83
N SER A 127 10.21 0.46 3.83
CA SER A 127 9.77 -0.88 3.44
C SER A 127 10.07 -1.14 1.96
N PHE A 128 10.31 -2.41 1.67
CA PHE A 128 10.32 -2.99 0.33
C PHE A 128 9.09 -3.90 0.19
N GLY A 129 8.43 -3.86 -0.95
CA GLY A 129 7.32 -4.77 -1.21
C GLY A 129 7.25 -5.22 -2.65
N VAL A 130 6.56 -6.34 -2.83
CA VAL A 130 6.25 -6.95 -4.11
C VAL A 130 4.75 -7.24 -4.13
N ARG A 131 4.05 -6.71 -5.10
CA ARG A 131 2.65 -7.05 -5.39
C ARG A 131 2.58 -8.14 -6.43
N ASP A 132 1.60 -9.00 -6.29
CA ASP A 132 1.28 -10.06 -7.24
C ASP A 132 2.45 -11.04 -7.50
N PHE A 133 3.19 -11.37 -6.43
CA PHE A 133 4.40 -12.20 -6.48
C PHE A 133 4.16 -13.59 -7.07
N ALA A 134 2.99 -14.19 -6.83
CA ALA A 134 2.63 -15.54 -7.29
C ALA A 134 1.19 -15.59 -7.83
N GLY A 135 0.69 -14.47 -8.33
CA GLY A 135 -0.65 -14.32 -8.90
C GLY A 135 -0.72 -14.55 -10.40
N THR A 136 -1.72 -13.97 -11.04
CA THR A 136 -1.86 -13.96 -12.50
C THR A 136 -1.17 -12.77 -13.16
N GLY A 137 -0.58 -11.87 -12.38
CA GLY A 137 0.29 -10.80 -12.85
C GLY A 137 -0.42 -9.53 -13.32
N LEU A 138 -1.69 -9.31 -12.95
CA LEU A 138 -2.42 -8.10 -13.34
C LEU A 138 -1.83 -6.83 -12.71
N PHE A 139 -1.35 -6.93 -11.46
CA PHE A 139 -0.86 -5.81 -10.68
C PHE A 139 0.60 -5.98 -10.27
N ASP A 140 1.36 -6.79 -11.04
CA ASP A 140 2.74 -7.09 -10.70
C ASP A 140 3.57 -5.82 -10.58
N SER A 141 4.16 -5.64 -9.40
CA SER A 141 4.98 -4.46 -9.11
C SER A 141 5.92 -4.69 -7.95
N GLU A 142 7.03 -3.96 -7.96
CA GLU A 142 7.97 -3.86 -6.87
C GLU A 142 8.08 -2.39 -6.45
N TYR A 143 8.34 -2.15 -5.17
CA TYR A 143 8.46 -0.79 -4.66
C TYR A 143 9.37 -0.68 -3.44
N PHE A 144 9.89 0.51 -3.23
CA PHE A 144 10.39 0.98 -1.95
C PHE A 144 9.55 2.17 -1.51
N ALA A 145 9.15 2.18 -0.24
CA ALA A 145 8.40 3.28 0.35
C ALA A 145 9.04 3.69 1.67
N ALA A 146 9.15 5.00 1.87
CA ALA A 146 9.66 5.62 3.08
C ALA A 146 8.56 6.50 3.68
N THR A 147 8.26 6.31 4.97
CA THR A 147 7.22 7.08 5.67
C THR A 147 7.77 7.69 6.95
N LYS A 148 7.47 8.97 7.16
CA LYS A 148 7.88 9.73 8.33
C LYS A 148 6.70 10.36 9.03
N GLN A 149 6.60 10.16 10.36
CA GLN A 149 5.53 10.72 11.17
C GLN A 149 5.91 12.07 11.77
N TYR A 150 4.94 12.97 11.75
CA TYR A 150 4.98 14.25 12.42
C TYR A 150 3.71 14.41 13.26
N SER A 151 3.87 14.57 14.56
CA SER A 151 2.76 14.69 15.50
C SER A 151 2.75 16.06 16.18
N ASN A 152 1.57 16.66 16.26
CA ASN A 152 1.34 17.90 16.99
C ASN A 152 -0.01 17.82 17.71
N ARG A 153 -0.02 18.15 19.00
CA ARG A 153 -1.22 18.03 19.84
C ARG A 153 -2.39 18.89 19.42
N SER A 154 -2.10 20.07 18.90
CA SER A 154 -3.12 21.05 18.53
C SER A 154 -3.64 20.83 17.11
N VAL A 155 -2.94 20.03 16.31
CA VAL A 155 -3.25 19.83 14.89
C VAL A 155 -3.60 18.38 14.61
N GLY A 156 -2.93 17.40 15.22
CA GLY A 156 -3.07 15.97 14.96
C GLY A 156 -1.76 15.33 14.52
N THR A 157 -1.84 14.17 13.90
CA THR A 157 -0.69 13.40 13.44
C THR A 157 -0.73 13.23 11.93
N LEU A 158 0.43 13.37 11.30
CA LEU A 158 0.59 13.32 9.86
C LEU A 158 1.72 12.35 9.51
N ASP A 159 1.43 11.40 8.63
CA ASP A 159 2.40 10.56 7.97
C ASP A 159 2.66 11.09 6.56
N LEU A 160 3.93 11.37 6.27
CA LEU A 160 4.39 11.73 4.94
C LEU A 160 5.10 10.55 4.31
N THR A 161 4.62 10.09 3.15
CA THR A 161 5.18 8.97 2.39
C THR A 161 5.77 9.45 1.08
N LEU A 162 6.94 8.89 0.74
CA LEU A 162 7.57 8.97 -0.56
C LEU A 162 8.06 7.59 -0.98
N GLY A 163 7.82 7.21 -2.23
CA GLY A 163 8.24 5.92 -2.74
C GLY A 163 8.64 5.93 -4.20
N ILE A 164 9.22 4.82 -4.63
CA ILE A 164 9.56 4.53 -6.01
C ILE A 164 8.99 3.15 -6.35
N GLY A 165 8.34 3.02 -7.50
CA GLY A 165 7.75 1.77 -7.96
C GLY A 165 8.11 1.41 -9.38
N TRP A 166 7.99 0.13 -9.67
CA TRP A 166 8.13 -0.50 -10.99
C TRP A 166 6.88 -1.35 -11.26
N GLY A 167 6.73 -1.84 -12.48
CA GLY A 167 5.54 -2.57 -12.88
C GLY A 167 4.31 -1.68 -12.91
N SER A 168 3.17 -2.10 -12.37
CA SER A 168 1.95 -1.30 -12.30
C SER A 168 2.15 0.01 -11.52
N LEU A 169 3.02 0.02 -10.50
CA LEU A 169 3.41 1.22 -9.76
C LEU A 169 4.43 2.11 -10.49
N GLY A 170 4.88 1.72 -11.68
CA GLY A 170 5.89 2.46 -12.45
C GLY A 170 5.41 2.99 -13.78
N THR A 171 4.18 2.72 -14.19
CA THR A 171 3.69 2.95 -15.57
C THR A 171 3.71 4.43 -15.98
N ARG A 172 3.49 5.35 -15.03
CA ARG A 172 3.59 6.80 -15.31
C ARG A 172 4.99 7.25 -15.78
N GLY A 173 6.06 6.49 -15.46
CA GLY A 173 7.41 6.75 -15.96
C GLY A 173 7.93 8.16 -15.69
N ASN A 174 7.54 8.77 -14.55
CA ASN A 174 7.89 10.17 -14.24
C ASN A 174 9.35 10.36 -13.84
N ILE A 175 10.12 9.27 -13.72
CA ILE A 175 11.57 9.27 -13.56
C ILE A 175 12.22 8.23 -14.47
N THR A 176 13.49 8.45 -14.80
CA THR A 176 14.30 7.42 -15.45
C THR A 176 14.56 6.29 -14.46
N ASN A 177 14.29 5.05 -14.86
CA ASN A 177 14.58 3.88 -14.01
C ASN A 177 16.06 3.89 -13.56
N PRO A 178 16.34 4.01 -12.25
CA PRO A 178 17.72 4.09 -11.76
C PRO A 178 18.51 2.81 -12.02
N VAL A 179 17.85 1.65 -12.05
CA VAL A 179 18.51 0.35 -12.29
C VAL A 179 18.86 0.17 -13.76
N CYS A 180 18.07 0.74 -14.67
CA CYS A 180 18.39 0.82 -16.10
C CYS A 180 19.72 1.57 -16.37
N LYS A 181 20.08 2.57 -15.54
CA LYS A 181 21.37 3.26 -15.63
C LYS A 181 22.56 2.37 -15.25
N ILE A 182 22.33 1.28 -14.53
CA ILE A 182 23.37 0.32 -14.13
C ILE A 182 23.53 -0.76 -15.20
N SER A 183 22.44 -1.21 -15.82
CA SER A 183 22.46 -2.23 -16.88
C SER A 183 21.22 -2.14 -17.76
N ASP A 184 21.43 -2.16 -19.08
CA ASP A 184 20.37 -2.07 -20.11
C ASP A 184 19.32 -3.17 -19.99
N ARG A 185 19.65 -4.31 -19.38
CA ARG A 185 18.70 -5.42 -19.10
C ARG A 185 17.50 -5.00 -18.26
N PHE A 186 17.59 -3.90 -17.52
CA PHE A 186 16.52 -3.36 -16.68
C PHE A 186 15.71 -2.26 -17.37
N CYS A 187 16.06 -1.89 -18.60
CA CYS A 187 15.37 -0.80 -19.30
C CYS A 187 14.01 -1.19 -19.85
N SER A 188 13.74 -2.48 -20.02
CA SER A 188 12.45 -2.97 -20.50
C SER A 188 11.92 -4.11 -19.64
N ARG A 189 10.60 -4.11 -19.36
CA ARG A 189 9.93 -5.17 -18.61
C ARG A 189 9.34 -6.18 -19.60
N PRO A 190 9.61 -7.49 -19.47
CA PRO A 190 9.02 -8.52 -20.34
C PRO A 190 7.49 -8.54 -20.23
N GLY A 191 6.77 -8.71 -21.36
CA GLY A 191 5.32 -8.65 -21.43
C GLY A 191 4.58 -9.95 -21.13
N ASP A 192 5.28 -11.08 -21.04
CA ASP A 192 4.67 -12.41 -21.20
C ASP A 192 4.12 -13.03 -19.90
N TYR A 193 3.93 -12.25 -18.84
CA TYR A 193 3.58 -12.81 -17.53
C TYR A 193 2.08 -13.04 -17.34
N GLN A 194 1.25 -12.33 -18.05
CA GLN A 194 -0.21 -12.43 -17.90
C GLN A 194 -0.72 -13.82 -18.32
N LEU A 195 -1.60 -14.41 -17.48
CA LEU A 195 -2.34 -15.65 -17.75
C LEU A 195 -1.71 -16.99 -17.30
N THR A 196 -0.51 -17.00 -16.69
CA THR A 196 0.09 -18.23 -16.14
C THR A 196 0.10 -18.20 -14.62
N GLY A 197 -1.06 -18.10 -13.98
CA GLY A 197 -1.16 -18.01 -12.52
C GLY A 197 -0.32 -19.05 -11.77
N GLY A 198 0.28 -18.64 -10.65
CA GLY A 198 1.03 -19.52 -9.75
C GLY A 198 2.52 -19.68 -10.06
N THR A 199 3.07 -18.94 -11.01
CA THR A 199 4.51 -18.91 -11.29
C THR A 199 5.11 -17.59 -10.81
N THR A 200 6.23 -17.68 -10.08
CA THR A 200 7.02 -16.50 -9.71
C THR A 200 7.96 -16.14 -10.86
N ASN A 201 7.85 -14.94 -11.40
CA ASN A 201 8.74 -14.49 -12.47
C ASN A 201 9.66 -13.36 -11.99
N THR A 202 10.76 -13.74 -11.33
CA THR A 202 11.77 -12.81 -10.82
C THR A 202 12.53 -12.06 -11.93
N ASP A 203 12.44 -12.53 -13.18
CA ASP A 203 13.08 -11.86 -14.31
C ASP A 203 12.47 -10.49 -14.65
N ARG A 204 11.31 -10.18 -14.07
CA ARG A 204 10.63 -8.90 -14.27
C ARG A 204 11.05 -7.82 -13.27
N PHE A 205 11.66 -8.21 -12.15
CA PHE A 205 11.94 -7.31 -11.03
C PHE A 205 12.82 -6.14 -11.42
N PHE A 206 12.37 -4.93 -11.04
CA PHE A 206 13.01 -3.63 -11.26
C PHE A 206 13.24 -3.26 -12.74
N LYS A 207 12.52 -3.93 -13.63
CA LYS A 207 12.61 -3.70 -15.08
C LYS A 207 11.50 -2.79 -15.59
N GLY A 208 11.81 -2.09 -16.71
CA GLY A 208 10.89 -1.19 -17.38
C GLY A 208 10.81 0.21 -16.77
N PRO A 209 9.71 0.93 -16.98
CA PRO A 209 9.51 2.26 -16.44
C PRO A 209 9.49 2.24 -14.92
N ALA A 210 9.93 3.34 -14.31
CA ALA A 210 9.87 3.57 -12.88
C ALA A 210 9.17 4.90 -12.60
N ALA A 211 8.45 4.97 -11.49
CA ALA A 211 7.81 6.21 -11.10
C ALA A 211 7.94 6.48 -9.61
N LEU A 212 8.01 7.77 -9.27
CA LEU A 212 7.85 8.24 -7.89
C LEU A 212 6.37 8.37 -7.57
N PHE A 213 6.02 7.95 -6.37
CA PHE A 213 4.71 8.13 -5.76
C PHE A 213 4.86 8.67 -4.35
N GLY A 214 3.77 9.10 -3.77
CA GLY A 214 3.79 9.52 -2.38
C GLY A 214 2.46 10.07 -1.94
N GLY A 215 2.41 10.53 -0.69
CA GLY A 215 1.19 11.11 -0.17
C GLY A 215 1.26 11.38 1.32
N ILE A 216 0.13 11.75 1.84
CA ILE A 216 -0.06 12.17 3.21
C ILE A 216 -1.26 11.43 3.78
N GLU A 217 -1.10 10.82 4.95
CA GLU A 217 -2.21 10.39 5.79
C GLU A 217 -2.24 11.28 7.03
N TYR A 218 -3.38 11.91 7.26
CA TYR A 218 -3.57 12.85 8.35
C TYR A 218 -4.62 12.34 9.33
N GLN A 219 -4.20 12.04 10.54
CA GLN A 219 -5.05 11.74 11.68
C GLN A 219 -5.52 13.06 12.28
N THR A 220 -6.81 13.36 12.17
CA THR A 220 -7.41 14.56 12.75
C THR A 220 -7.49 14.46 14.28
N LEU A 221 -7.80 15.58 14.95
CA LEU A 221 -8.07 15.57 16.40
C LEU A 221 -9.34 14.78 16.77
N HIS A 222 -10.23 14.53 15.80
CA HIS A 222 -11.33 13.59 15.93
C HIS A 222 -10.82 12.20 15.56
N GLU A 223 -10.40 11.42 16.55
CA GLU A 223 -9.67 10.15 16.39
C GLU A 223 -10.23 9.19 15.32
N PRO A 224 -11.57 9.01 15.17
CA PRO A 224 -12.11 8.16 14.11
C PRO A 224 -11.82 8.63 12.69
N LEU A 225 -11.58 9.94 12.48
CA LEU A 225 -11.51 10.56 11.16
C LEU A 225 -10.07 10.75 10.69
N ARG A 226 -9.76 10.24 9.49
CA ARG A 226 -8.51 10.47 8.78
C ARG A 226 -8.75 10.97 7.38
N LEU A 227 -7.81 11.76 6.91
CA LEU A 227 -7.79 12.27 5.55
C LEU A 227 -6.53 11.77 4.84
N LYS A 228 -6.67 11.40 3.57
CA LYS A 228 -5.57 10.93 2.74
C LYS A 228 -5.49 11.75 1.47
N ILE A 229 -4.27 12.08 1.07
CA ILE A 229 -3.95 12.65 -0.24
C ILE A 229 -2.81 11.84 -0.80
N GLU A 230 -2.91 11.46 -2.08
CA GLU A 230 -1.95 10.60 -2.72
C GLU A 230 -1.62 11.10 -4.13
N TYR A 231 -0.35 11.04 -4.50
CA TYR A 231 0.12 11.14 -5.87
C TYR A 231 0.34 9.73 -6.41
N ASP A 232 -0.51 9.35 -7.33
CA ASP A 232 -0.54 8.02 -7.93
C ASP A 232 0.48 7.90 -9.07
N SER A 233 1.27 6.83 -9.04
CA SER A 233 2.30 6.54 -10.04
C SER A 233 1.84 5.56 -11.13
N ASN A 234 0.61 5.05 -11.07
CA ASN A 234 -0.02 4.31 -12.15
C ASN A 234 -0.68 5.28 -13.15
N ASP A 235 -0.52 5.06 -14.43
CA ASP A 235 -1.23 5.77 -15.50
C ASP A 235 -2.39 4.93 -16.07
N TYR A 236 -2.58 3.73 -15.54
CA TYR A 236 -3.63 2.77 -15.87
C TYR A 236 -3.65 2.27 -17.33
N SER A 237 -2.73 2.73 -18.18
CA SER A 237 -2.68 2.35 -19.60
C SER A 237 -2.44 0.86 -19.82
N GLY A 238 -1.80 0.20 -18.86
CA GLY A 238 -1.52 -1.24 -18.87
C GLY A 238 -2.54 -2.08 -18.12
N ASP A 239 -3.55 -1.48 -17.51
CA ASP A 239 -4.54 -2.18 -16.71
C ASP A 239 -5.42 -3.12 -17.57
N PHE A 240 -5.82 -4.24 -16.98
CA PHE A 240 -6.53 -5.30 -17.71
C PHE A 240 -7.85 -4.84 -18.35
N PRO A 241 -8.70 -4.00 -17.72
CA PRO A 241 -9.89 -3.46 -18.36
C PRO A 241 -9.59 -2.62 -19.60
N VAL A 242 -8.46 -1.88 -19.59
CA VAL A 242 -8.02 -1.06 -20.73
C VAL A 242 -7.54 -1.94 -21.86
N THR A 243 -6.61 -2.84 -21.58
CA THR A 243 -5.93 -3.66 -22.59
C THR A 243 -6.81 -4.76 -23.19
N ASN A 244 -7.77 -5.28 -22.42
CA ASN A 244 -8.62 -6.41 -22.82
C ASN A 244 -10.10 -6.05 -22.95
N GLY A 245 -10.57 -5.01 -22.25
CA GLY A 245 -11.97 -4.57 -22.25
C GLY A 245 -12.25 -3.34 -23.09
N GLY A 246 -11.21 -2.60 -23.49
CA GLY A 246 -11.37 -1.32 -24.18
C GLY A 246 -12.00 -0.23 -23.29
N VAL A 247 -11.94 -0.41 -21.97
CA VAL A 247 -12.41 0.58 -20.99
C VAL A 247 -11.41 1.72 -20.95
N ASP A 248 -11.89 2.95 -20.94
CA ASP A 248 -11.03 4.12 -20.75
C ASP A 248 -10.83 4.38 -19.25
N MET A 249 -9.60 4.16 -18.77
CA MET A 249 -9.19 4.46 -17.40
C MET A 249 -8.14 5.58 -17.36
N THR A 250 -8.08 6.41 -18.40
CA THR A 250 -7.10 7.51 -18.47
C THR A 250 -7.32 8.50 -17.32
N PRO A 251 -6.36 8.70 -16.42
CA PRO A 251 -6.55 9.55 -15.27
C PRO A 251 -6.58 11.03 -15.66
N HIS A 252 -7.62 11.76 -15.26
CA HIS A 252 -7.71 13.21 -15.43
C HIS A 252 -6.72 13.95 -14.53
N THR A 253 -6.34 13.34 -13.41
CA THR A 253 -5.33 13.85 -12.46
C THR A 253 -4.57 12.69 -11.82
N PRO A 254 -3.28 12.88 -11.48
CA PRO A 254 -2.54 11.90 -10.69
C PRO A 254 -2.84 11.99 -9.18
N TRP A 255 -3.70 12.88 -8.75
CA TRP A 255 -4.01 13.10 -7.35
C TRP A 255 -5.29 12.40 -6.95
N ASN A 256 -5.20 11.60 -5.89
CA ASN A 256 -6.30 10.93 -5.25
C ASN A 256 -6.54 11.54 -3.86
N PHE A 257 -7.81 11.60 -3.45
CA PHE A 257 -8.24 12.14 -2.17
C PHE A 257 -9.14 11.13 -1.47
N GLY A 258 -8.84 10.85 -0.20
CA GLY A 258 -9.56 9.84 0.56
C GLY A 258 -9.91 10.29 1.96
N VAL A 259 -10.97 9.69 2.47
CA VAL A 259 -11.44 9.80 3.85
C VAL A 259 -11.56 8.40 4.43
N LEU A 260 -11.09 8.22 5.65
CA LEU A 260 -11.27 7.01 6.43
C LEU A 260 -11.94 7.36 7.75
N TYR A 261 -12.96 6.59 8.10
CA TYR A 261 -13.63 6.69 9.40
C TYR A 261 -13.58 5.34 10.11
N ARG A 262 -12.86 5.30 11.24
CA ARG A 262 -12.70 4.10 12.07
C ARG A 262 -13.79 4.00 13.12
N LEU A 263 -14.54 2.92 13.12
CA LEU A 263 -15.57 2.62 14.11
C LEU A 263 -15.31 1.25 14.76
N GLY A 264 -14.64 1.27 15.91
CA GLY A 264 -14.22 0.03 16.57
C GLY A 264 -13.23 -0.75 15.69
N MET A 265 -13.62 -1.98 15.31
CA MET A 265 -12.81 -2.83 14.42
C MET A 265 -13.04 -2.56 12.92
N ALA A 266 -13.96 -1.67 12.56
CA ALA A 266 -14.32 -1.41 11.17
C ALA A 266 -13.78 -0.07 10.70
N ASP A 267 -13.08 -0.06 9.54
CA ASP A 267 -12.66 1.12 8.81
C ASP A 267 -13.53 1.29 7.57
N PHE A 268 -14.25 2.39 7.50
CA PHE A 268 -15.01 2.81 6.32
C PHE A 268 -14.14 3.77 5.52
N ARG A 269 -13.94 3.47 4.24
CA ARG A 269 -13.13 4.28 3.34
C ARG A 269 -13.96 4.78 2.18
N LEU A 270 -13.73 6.02 1.80
CA LEU A 270 -14.27 6.62 0.59
C LEU A 270 -13.18 7.47 -0.03
N SER A 271 -12.92 7.26 -1.32
CA SER A 271 -11.93 8.03 -2.07
C SER A 271 -12.48 8.50 -3.41
N TYR A 272 -11.86 9.58 -3.90
CA TYR A 272 -12.04 10.09 -5.26
C TYR A 272 -10.70 10.02 -5.97
N GLU A 273 -10.63 9.16 -6.96
CA GLU A 273 -9.39 8.74 -7.59
C GLU A 273 -9.39 9.07 -9.08
N ARG A 274 -8.20 9.25 -9.65
CA ARG A 274 -7.99 9.57 -11.06
C ARG A 274 -8.69 10.86 -11.54
N GLY A 275 -9.45 11.53 -10.67
CA GLY A 275 -10.25 12.72 -10.99
C GLY A 275 -11.63 12.42 -11.58
N ASP A 276 -12.06 11.16 -11.57
CA ASP A 276 -13.34 10.71 -12.12
C ASP A 276 -14.01 9.56 -11.38
N THR A 277 -13.26 8.81 -10.56
CA THR A 277 -13.73 7.55 -9.99
C THR A 277 -13.96 7.67 -8.49
N LEU A 278 -15.14 7.26 -8.02
CA LEU A 278 -15.44 7.04 -6.62
C LEU A 278 -15.11 5.59 -6.25
N VAL A 279 -14.34 5.43 -5.17
CA VAL A 279 -13.99 4.13 -4.61
C VAL A 279 -14.48 4.05 -3.18
N ALA A 280 -15.14 2.96 -2.81
CA ALA A 280 -15.61 2.72 -1.47
C ALA A 280 -15.03 1.42 -0.91
N GLY A 281 -14.61 1.43 0.34
CA GLY A 281 -14.01 0.28 0.99
C GLY A 281 -14.46 0.11 2.44
N LEU A 282 -14.51 -1.15 2.86
CA LEU A 282 -14.71 -1.57 4.25
C LEU A 282 -13.57 -2.50 4.63
N THR A 283 -12.94 -2.23 5.77
CA THR A 283 -11.94 -3.11 6.35
C THR A 283 -12.36 -3.52 7.77
N LEU A 284 -12.25 -4.78 8.07
CA LEU A 284 -12.40 -5.31 9.42
C LEU A 284 -11.01 -5.65 9.97
N ASN A 285 -10.67 -5.05 11.10
CA ASN A 285 -9.35 -5.18 11.74
C ASN A 285 -9.50 -6.01 13.02
N THR A 286 -8.61 -6.96 13.23
CA THR A 286 -8.49 -7.73 14.48
C THR A 286 -7.03 -8.06 14.73
N ASN A 287 -6.66 -8.29 15.99
CA ASN A 287 -5.31 -8.76 16.30
C ASN A 287 -5.41 -10.12 16.99
N PHE A 288 -4.75 -11.12 16.44
CA PHE A 288 -4.76 -12.49 17.00
C PHE A 288 -4.10 -12.56 18.37
N ASN A 289 -3.16 -11.67 18.68
CA ASN A 289 -2.51 -11.62 20.00
C ASN A 289 -3.45 -11.09 21.09
N ASP A 290 -4.50 -10.35 20.72
CA ASP A 290 -5.48 -9.81 21.65
C ASP A 290 -6.68 -10.76 21.86
N MET A 291 -6.76 -11.85 21.07
CA MET A 291 -7.84 -12.82 21.18
C MET A 291 -7.68 -13.66 22.46
N PRO A 292 -8.77 -13.87 23.23
CA PRO A 292 -8.70 -14.76 24.37
C PRO A 292 -8.32 -16.18 23.92
N SER A 293 -7.34 -16.78 24.59
CA SER A 293 -6.97 -18.18 24.33
C SER A 293 -8.19 -19.09 24.59
N PHE A 294 -8.71 -19.72 23.55
CA PHE A 294 -9.80 -20.70 23.65
C PHE A 294 -9.32 -22.04 24.23
N TRP A 295 -8.03 -22.31 24.21
CA TRP A 295 -7.41 -23.50 24.75
C TRP A 295 -6.61 -23.12 25.98
N ARG A 296 -7.24 -23.26 27.17
CA ARG A 296 -6.48 -23.36 28.39
C ARG A 296 -6.15 -24.83 28.55
N ASP A 297 -4.89 -25.17 28.36
CA ASP A 297 -4.39 -26.47 28.80
C ASP A 297 -4.73 -26.60 30.28
N THR A 298 -5.37 -27.70 30.65
CA THR A 298 -5.54 -28.04 32.06
C THR A 298 -4.15 -28.05 32.70
N PRO A 299 -3.96 -27.36 33.86
CA PRO A 299 -2.67 -27.38 34.50
C PRO A 299 -2.22 -28.83 34.69
N THR A 300 -0.97 -29.11 34.35
CA THR A 300 -0.37 -30.42 34.54
C THR A 300 -0.65 -30.88 35.97
N PRO A 301 -1.19 -32.11 36.19
CA PRO A 301 -1.44 -32.59 37.52
C PRO A 301 -0.12 -32.60 38.31
N GLU A 302 -0.13 -32.00 39.52
CA GLU A 302 1.01 -32.06 40.41
C GLU A 302 1.37 -33.51 40.67
N VAL A 303 2.59 -33.88 40.36
CA VAL A 303 3.12 -35.22 40.71
C VAL A 303 3.30 -35.24 42.22
N GLU A 304 2.40 -35.93 42.94
CA GLU A 304 2.63 -36.22 44.34
C GLU A 304 3.94 -36.97 44.47
N SER A 305 4.90 -36.37 45.11
CA SER A 305 6.15 -37.04 45.44
C SER A 305 5.88 -38.05 46.57
N ASN A 306 5.51 -39.28 46.20
CA ASN A 306 5.60 -40.39 47.12
C ASN A 306 7.09 -40.69 47.33
N GLN A 307 7.67 -40.04 48.33
CA GLN A 307 8.93 -40.54 48.95
C GLN A 307 8.53 -41.38 50.15
N PRO A 308 9.00 -42.64 50.20
CA PRO A 308 8.87 -43.49 51.40
C PRO A 308 9.74 -42.99 52.53
#